data_2c60602fbda80ba99c84455171697971
#
_entry.id   2c60602fbda80ba99c84455171697971
#
_cell.length_a   1.000
_cell.length_b   1.000
_cell.length_c   1.000
_cell.angle_alpha   90.00
_cell.angle_beta   90.00
_cell.angle_gamma   90.00
#
_symmetry.space_group_name_H-M   'P 1'
#
loop_
_entity.id
_entity.type
_entity.pdbx_description
1 polymer ?
#
loop_
_entity_poly.entity_id
_entity_poly.type
_entity_poly.pdbx_seq_one_letter_code
_entity_poly.pdbx_strand_id
1 'polypeptide(L)'
;AGANLEGLRSGLRTALPLPHRLEPVADLGAVLWVNDSKATNVAATRSALQSLDRPVVLLVGGKDKGEDFSRLVPDGADVRAVIAYGDAGARITSESSGSEMVAGGLEGAVRRAVAVARAGDVLLLSPACSSFNEFQDYGERGRVFTALARASA
;
A
#
# COMPACT_ATOMS: atom_id res chain seq x y z
N ALA A 1 10.34 0.18 -36.84
CA ALA A 1 11.15 1.01 -35.95
C ALA A 1 11.10 0.40 -34.54
N GLY A 2 12.15 -0.34 -34.16
CA GLY A 2 12.25 -0.98 -32.86
C GLY A 2 12.55 0.08 -31.78
N ALA A 3 11.73 0.11 -30.72
CA ALA A 3 12.07 0.90 -29.55
C ALA A 3 13.35 0.31 -28.92
N ASN A 4 14.39 1.13 -28.79
CA ASN A 4 15.63 0.76 -28.14
C ASN A 4 15.38 0.53 -26.66
N LEU A 5 15.83 -0.60 -26.11
CA LEU A 5 15.72 -0.96 -24.69
C LEU A 5 16.28 0.12 -23.74
N GLU A 6 17.30 0.87 -24.16
CA GLU A 6 17.84 2.01 -23.40
C GLU A 6 16.87 3.19 -23.39
N GLY A 7 16.20 3.48 -24.49
CA GLY A 7 15.15 4.51 -24.56
C GLY A 7 13.95 4.16 -23.70
N LEU A 8 13.56 2.87 -23.62
CA LEU A 8 12.50 2.39 -22.74
C LEU A 8 12.91 2.53 -21.25
N ARG A 9 14.14 2.15 -20.90
CA ARG A 9 14.68 2.30 -19.53
C ARG A 9 14.81 3.76 -19.11
N SER A 10 15.22 4.64 -20.03
CA SER A 10 15.32 6.09 -19.80
C SER A 10 13.93 6.71 -19.65
N GLY A 11 12.98 6.33 -20.50
CA GLY A 11 11.58 6.79 -20.41
C GLY A 11 10.88 6.37 -19.11
N LEU A 12 11.15 5.13 -18.62
CA LEU A 12 10.63 4.65 -17.33
C LEU A 12 11.26 5.35 -16.12
N ARG A 13 12.50 5.84 -16.24
CA ARG A 13 13.20 6.62 -15.20
C ARG A 13 12.74 8.08 -15.14
N THR A 14 12.22 8.62 -16.24
CA THR A 14 11.76 10.02 -16.36
C THR A 14 10.24 10.15 -16.32
N ALA A 15 9.49 9.05 -16.40
CA ALA A 15 8.05 9.05 -16.17
C ALA A 15 7.82 9.37 -14.68
N LEU A 16 7.30 10.55 -14.41
CA LEU A 16 6.80 10.88 -13.07
C LEU A 16 5.76 9.83 -12.68
N PRO A 17 5.84 9.22 -11.49
CA PRO A 17 4.83 8.29 -11.02
C PRO A 17 3.46 8.95 -11.13
N LEU A 18 2.48 8.23 -11.67
CA LEU A 18 1.11 8.73 -11.65
C LEU A 18 0.67 8.89 -10.18
N PRO A 19 -0.03 9.97 -9.84
CA PRO A 19 -0.51 10.19 -8.47
C PRO A 19 -1.22 8.94 -7.93
N HIS A 20 -0.91 8.57 -6.68
CA HIS A 20 -1.49 7.43 -5.96
C HIS A 20 -1.19 6.04 -6.59
N ARG A 21 -0.14 5.93 -7.41
CA ARG A 21 0.32 4.65 -7.98
C ARG A 21 1.81 4.46 -7.67
N LEU A 22 2.12 3.65 -6.66
CA LEU A 22 3.48 3.43 -6.13
C LEU A 22 4.26 4.76 -5.98
N GLU A 23 3.57 5.80 -5.56
CA GLU A 23 4.10 7.16 -5.44
C GLU A 23 4.88 7.29 -4.12
N PRO A 24 6.20 7.50 -4.15
CA PRO A 24 6.96 7.83 -2.93
C PRO A 24 6.50 9.19 -2.38
N VAL A 25 6.06 9.24 -1.13
CA VAL A 25 5.51 10.48 -0.52
C VAL A 25 6.35 11.02 0.62
N ALA A 26 7.15 10.17 1.27
CA ALA A 26 8.09 10.57 2.32
C ALA A 26 9.19 9.50 2.50
N ASP A 27 10.33 9.92 3.06
CA ASP A 27 11.39 9.04 3.57
C ASP A 27 11.74 9.51 4.98
N LEU A 28 11.24 8.79 5.98
CA LEU A 28 11.28 9.19 7.38
C LEU A 28 11.97 8.13 8.22
N GLY A 29 13.09 8.48 8.86
CA GLY A 29 13.82 7.53 9.68
C GLY A 29 14.31 6.30 8.92
N ALA A 30 14.65 6.47 7.62
CA ALA A 30 14.99 5.40 6.68
C ALA A 30 13.82 4.44 6.36
N VAL A 31 12.58 4.81 6.64
CA VAL A 31 11.35 4.14 6.18
C VAL A 31 10.79 4.92 4.99
N LEU A 32 10.68 4.25 3.84
CA LEU A 32 10.10 4.83 2.63
C LEU A 32 8.58 4.68 2.66
N TRP A 33 7.86 5.81 2.60
CA TRP A 33 6.40 5.82 2.53
C TRP A 33 5.95 5.86 1.08
N VAL A 34 5.10 4.89 0.69
CA VAL A 34 4.64 4.73 -0.69
C VAL A 34 3.12 4.71 -0.75
N ASN A 35 2.58 5.63 -1.55
CA ASN A 35 1.15 5.77 -1.79
C ASN A 35 0.75 5.01 -3.07
N ASP A 36 0.03 3.92 -2.89
CA ASP A 36 -0.57 3.13 -3.96
C ASP A 36 -2.10 3.02 -3.77
N SER A 37 -2.72 4.11 -3.32
CA SER A 37 -4.16 4.16 -3.03
C SER A 37 -5.05 3.77 -4.21
N LYS A 38 -4.55 3.83 -5.44
CA LYS A 38 -5.23 3.39 -6.66
C LYS A 38 -5.34 1.87 -6.79
N ALA A 39 -4.59 1.08 -6.02
CA ALA A 39 -4.73 -0.37 -5.96
C ALA A 39 -6.00 -0.76 -5.20
N THR A 40 -7.12 -0.81 -5.90
CA THR A 40 -8.45 -1.06 -5.33
C THR A 40 -8.92 -2.51 -5.48
N ASN A 41 -8.02 -3.44 -5.80
CA ASN A 41 -8.25 -4.88 -5.88
C ASN A 41 -6.99 -5.66 -5.48
N VAL A 42 -7.16 -6.94 -5.16
CA VAL A 42 -6.07 -7.84 -4.71
C VAL A 42 -4.96 -7.96 -5.75
N ALA A 43 -5.31 -8.06 -7.04
CA ALA A 43 -4.31 -8.23 -8.10
C ALA A 43 -3.34 -7.03 -8.19
N ALA A 44 -3.85 -5.80 -8.03
CA ALA A 44 -3.04 -4.59 -8.04
C ALA A 44 -2.09 -4.55 -6.84
N THR A 45 -2.58 -4.86 -5.63
CA THR A 45 -1.75 -4.92 -4.42
C THR A 45 -0.66 -5.99 -4.52
N ARG A 46 -0.97 -7.16 -5.07
CA ARG A 46 0.01 -8.22 -5.34
C ARG A 46 1.11 -7.75 -6.28
N SER A 47 0.73 -7.07 -7.37
CA SER A 47 1.69 -6.50 -8.31
C SER A 47 2.60 -5.46 -7.65
N ALA A 48 2.05 -4.62 -6.79
CA ALA A 48 2.83 -3.66 -6.00
C ALA A 48 3.85 -4.36 -5.10
N LEU A 49 3.43 -5.38 -4.34
CA LEU A 49 4.32 -6.15 -3.46
C LEU A 49 5.46 -6.83 -4.23
N GLN A 50 5.17 -7.38 -5.41
CA GLN A 50 6.17 -8.04 -6.26
C GLN A 50 7.19 -7.06 -6.89
N SER A 51 6.87 -5.78 -6.96
CA SER A 51 7.75 -4.76 -7.54
C SER A 51 8.74 -4.15 -6.52
N LEU A 52 8.59 -4.47 -5.24
CA LEU A 52 9.42 -3.95 -4.17
C LEU A 52 10.48 -4.99 -3.76
N ASP A 53 11.69 -4.51 -3.53
CA ASP A 53 12.87 -5.30 -3.15
C ASP A 53 13.28 -5.08 -1.67
N ARG A 54 12.41 -4.46 -0.88
CA ARG A 54 12.60 -4.14 0.55
C ARG A 54 11.46 -4.73 1.36
N PRO A 55 11.68 -5.02 2.68
CA PRO A 55 10.60 -5.46 3.56
C PRO A 55 9.45 -4.46 3.59
N VAL A 56 8.22 -4.95 3.54
CA VAL A 56 7.01 -4.11 3.43
C VAL A 56 6.17 -4.19 4.70
N VAL A 57 5.74 -3.05 5.23
CA VAL A 57 4.59 -2.93 6.12
C VAL A 57 3.41 -2.50 5.25
N LEU A 58 2.47 -3.43 5.01
CA LEU A 58 1.33 -3.23 4.12
C LEU A 58 0.11 -2.71 4.89
N LEU A 59 -0.45 -1.59 4.43
CA LEU A 59 -1.77 -1.11 4.84
C LEU A 59 -2.81 -1.55 3.80
N VAL A 60 -3.78 -2.35 4.23
CA VAL A 60 -4.80 -2.96 3.37
C VAL A 60 -6.18 -2.81 4.00
N GLY A 61 -7.18 -2.44 3.19
CA GLY A 61 -8.54 -2.28 3.71
C GLY A 61 -9.33 -1.18 3.03
N GLY A 62 -10.55 -1.02 3.49
CA GLY A 62 -11.56 -0.15 2.93
C GLY A 62 -12.87 -0.90 2.75
N LYS A 63 -13.68 -0.52 1.73
CA LYS A 63 -14.95 -1.18 1.42
C LYS A 63 -14.71 -2.48 0.68
N ASP A 64 -15.20 -3.57 1.25
CA ASP A 64 -15.17 -4.90 0.63
C ASP A 64 -16.04 -4.95 -0.65
N LYS A 65 -15.51 -5.61 -1.68
CA LYS A 65 -16.20 -5.86 -2.95
C LYS A 65 -16.25 -7.35 -3.30
N GLY A 66 -15.98 -8.24 -2.34
CA GLY A 66 -15.94 -9.67 -2.54
C GLY A 66 -14.61 -10.18 -3.10
N GLU A 67 -13.51 -9.46 -2.87
CA GLU A 67 -12.16 -9.90 -3.25
C GLU A 67 -11.75 -11.18 -2.49
N ASP A 68 -10.90 -12.00 -3.10
CA ASP A 68 -10.27 -13.16 -2.46
C ASP A 68 -8.96 -12.73 -1.80
N PHE A 69 -8.97 -12.54 -0.49
CA PHE A 69 -7.79 -12.12 0.27
C PHE A 69 -6.85 -13.27 0.63
N SER A 70 -7.22 -14.54 0.40
CA SER A 70 -6.32 -15.66 0.65
C SER A 70 -5.03 -15.60 -0.18
N ARG A 71 -5.08 -14.85 -1.27
CA ARG A 71 -3.98 -14.62 -2.20
C ARG A 71 -3.34 -13.24 -2.09
N LEU A 72 -3.64 -12.48 -1.04
CA LEU A 72 -3.22 -11.08 -0.90
C LEU A 72 -1.69 -10.93 -0.97
N VAL A 73 -0.96 -11.74 -0.22
CA VAL A 73 0.50 -11.72 -0.20
C VAL A 73 1.04 -12.77 -1.17
N PRO A 74 1.79 -12.37 -2.22
CA PRO A 74 2.40 -13.34 -3.13
C PRO A 74 3.55 -14.11 -2.46
N ASP A 75 3.77 -15.35 -2.91
CA ASP A 75 4.90 -16.14 -2.47
C ASP A 75 6.22 -15.42 -2.74
N GLY A 76 7.12 -15.44 -1.77
CA GLY A 76 8.43 -14.81 -1.85
C GLY A 76 8.44 -13.29 -1.64
N ALA A 77 7.30 -12.63 -1.44
CA ALA A 77 7.27 -11.23 -1.04
C ALA A 77 7.75 -11.07 0.40
N ASP A 78 8.67 -10.12 0.62
CA ASP A 78 9.17 -9.80 1.96
C ASP A 78 8.20 -8.83 2.66
N VAL A 79 7.18 -9.38 3.34
CA VAL A 79 6.16 -8.61 4.04
C VAL A 79 6.34 -8.78 5.55
N ARG A 80 6.76 -7.69 6.21
CA ARG A 80 6.97 -7.64 7.66
C ARG A 80 5.67 -7.70 8.45
N ALA A 81 4.66 -6.97 7.98
CA ALA A 81 3.35 -6.91 8.63
C ALA A 81 2.27 -6.57 7.59
N VAL A 82 1.09 -7.13 7.81
CA VAL A 82 -0.14 -6.78 7.07
C VAL A 82 -1.13 -6.19 8.07
N ILE A 83 -1.43 -4.90 7.93
CA ILE A 83 -2.31 -4.16 8.82
C ILE A 83 -3.62 -3.89 8.11
N ALA A 84 -4.67 -4.57 8.55
CA ALA A 84 -6.00 -4.50 7.98
C ALA A 84 -6.86 -3.45 8.70
N TYR A 85 -7.69 -2.70 7.95
CA TYR A 85 -8.58 -1.69 8.48
C TYR A 85 -9.90 -1.59 7.70
N GLY A 86 -10.85 -0.83 8.24
CA GLY A 86 -12.14 -0.56 7.60
C GLY A 86 -13.04 -1.79 7.49
N ASP A 87 -14.05 -1.71 6.63
CA ASP A 87 -15.11 -2.73 6.52
C ASP A 87 -14.55 -4.12 6.15
N ALA A 88 -13.55 -4.16 5.28
CA ALA A 88 -12.92 -5.41 4.85
C ALA A 88 -11.98 -6.03 5.91
N GLY A 89 -11.63 -5.29 6.98
CA GLY A 89 -10.58 -5.66 7.92
C GLY A 89 -10.73 -7.07 8.51
N ALA A 90 -11.93 -7.41 8.97
CA ALA A 90 -12.20 -8.72 9.56
C ALA A 90 -12.04 -9.87 8.53
N ARG A 91 -12.51 -9.68 7.30
CA ARG A 91 -12.32 -10.67 6.23
C ARG A 91 -10.86 -10.83 5.85
N ILE A 92 -10.13 -9.72 5.68
CA ILE A 92 -8.70 -9.76 5.38
C ILE A 92 -7.97 -10.59 6.44
N THR A 93 -8.26 -10.32 7.73
CA THR A 93 -7.61 -11.04 8.84
C THR A 93 -7.96 -12.54 8.87
N SER A 94 -9.18 -12.90 8.48
CA SER A 94 -9.59 -14.32 8.44
C SER A 94 -9.03 -15.08 7.24
N GLU A 95 -8.82 -14.42 6.11
CA GLU A 95 -8.40 -15.05 4.86
C GLU A 95 -6.88 -14.95 4.60
N SER A 96 -6.21 -13.91 5.11
CA SER A 96 -4.78 -13.66 4.90
C SER A 96 -3.99 -13.93 6.18
N SER A 97 -3.21 -15.00 6.21
CA SER A 97 -2.41 -15.39 7.37
C SER A 97 -1.42 -14.31 7.78
N GLY A 98 -1.26 -14.09 9.08
CA GLY A 98 -0.30 -13.13 9.63
C GLY A 98 -0.73 -11.66 9.53
N SER A 99 -1.99 -11.39 9.13
CA SER A 99 -2.56 -10.05 9.17
C SER A 99 -3.17 -9.73 10.53
N GLU A 100 -3.15 -8.46 10.91
CA GLU A 100 -3.81 -7.94 12.11
C GLU A 100 -4.82 -6.86 11.73
N MET A 101 -5.98 -6.85 12.38
CA MET A 101 -6.97 -5.79 12.22
C MET A 101 -6.80 -4.71 13.29
N VAL A 102 -6.90 -3.45 12.87
CA VAL A 102 -6.86 -2.30 13.77
C VAL A 102 -8.13 -1.45 13.66
N ALA A 103 -8.48 -0.80 14.77
CA ALA A 103 -9.56 0.18 14.82
C ALA A 103 -9.07 1.57 14.37
N GLY A 104 -10.01 2.46 14.05
CA GLY A 104 -9.72 3.86 13.70
C GLY A 104 -9.34 4.08 12.24
N GLY A 105 -9.81 3.21 11.35
CA GLY A 105 -9.69 3.40 9.90
C GLY A 105 -8.24 3.51 9.42
N LEU A 106 -8.02 4.28 8.35
CA LEU A 106 -6.68 4.50 7.79
C LEU A 106 -5.72 5.14 8.80
N GLU A 107 -6.19 6.08 9.62
CA GLU A 107 -5.34 6.73 10.62
C GLU A 107 -4.84 5.74 11.69
N GLY A 108 -5.72 4.85 12.16
CA GLY A 108 -5.36 3.76 13.07
C GLY A 108 -4.33 2.82 12.46
N ALA A 109 -4.51 2.47 11.19
CA ALA A 109 -3.58 1.63 10.45
C ALA A 109 -2.19 2.29 10.30
N VAL A 110 -2.14 3.59 10.00
CA VAL A 110 -0.88 4.35 9.92
C VAL A 110 -0.18 4.39 11.27
N ARG A 111 -0.89 4.70 12.37
CA ARG A 111 -0.28 4.67 13.72
C ARG A 111 0.34 3.31 14.05
N ARG A 112 -0.37 2.23 13.71
CA ARG A 112 0.15 0.87 13.94
C ARG A 112 1.36 0.56 13.06
N ALA A 113 1.33 0.97 11.80
CA ALA A 113 2.43 0.77 10.86
C ALA A 113 3.71 1.46 11.32
N VAL A 114 3.62 2.69 11.78
CA VAL A 114 4.76 3.43 12.35
C VAL A 114 5.37 2.69 13.54
N ALA A 115 4.54 2.08 14.39
CA ALA A 115 5.01 1.36 15.58
C ALA A 115 5.76 0.05 15.26
N VAL A 116 5.53 -0.55 14.07
CA VAL A 116 6.17 -1.84 13.70
C VAL A 116 7.24 -1.69 12.60
N ALA A 117 7.23 -0.60 11.86
CA ALA A 117 8.20 -0.32 10.81
C ALA A 117 9.62 -0.19 11.36
N ARG A 118 10.60 -0.60 10.58
CA ARG A 118 12.03 -0.53 10.90
C ARG A 118 12.77 0.20 9.78
N ALA A 119 13.93 0.74 10.11
CA ALA A 119 14.83 1.29 9.10
C ALA A 119 15.07 0.28 7.98
N GLY A 120 14.93 0.72 6.74
CA GLY A 120 15.01 -0.13 5.56
C GLY A 120 13.64 -0.58 5.02
N ASP A 121 12.56 -0.48 5.79
CA ASP A 121 11.23 -0.91 5.33
C ASP A 121 10.59 0.07 4.34
N VAL A 122 9.61 -0.45 3.61
CA VAL A 122 8.60 0.34 2.88
C VAL A 122 7.29 0.29 3.65
N LEU A 123 6.73 1.44 4.01
CA LEU A 123 5.37 1.57 4.51
C LEU A 123 4.46 1.83 3.30
N LEU A 124 3.72 0.81 2.89
CA LEU A 124 2.96 0.79 1.66
C LEU A 124 1.45 0.89 1.93
N LEU A 125 0.80 1.96 1.46
CA LEU A 125 -0.64 1.99 1.30
C LEU A 125 -1.00 1.36 -0.04
N SER A 126 -1.44 0.09 -0.06
CA SER A 126 -1.98 -0.61 -1.25
C SER A 126 -3.21 -1.40 -0.83
N PRO A 127 -4.39 -0.74 -0.83
CA PRO A 127 -5.54 -1.13 -0.02
C PRO A 127 -6.27 -2.40 -0.45
N ALA A 128 -6.12 -2.88 -1.67
CA ALA A 128 -6.88 -3.97 -2.28
C ALA A 128 -8.41 -3.76 -2.31
N CYS A 129 -8.91 -2.71 -1.69
CA CYS A 129 -10.33 -2.38 -1.50
C CYS A 129 -10.67 -1.00 -2.03
N SER A 130 -11.95 -0.77 -2.34
CA SER A 130 -12.41 0.57 -2.66
C SER A 130 -12.39 1.48 -1.41
N SER A 131 -12.44 2.81 -1.63
CA SER A 131 -12.30 3.82 -0.57
C SER A 131 -13.64 4.32 -0.01
N PHE A 132 -14.77 3.92 -0.61
CA PHE A 132 -16.08 4.55 -0.40
C PHE A 132 -16.73 4.33 0.99
N ASN A 133 -16.08 3.63 1.91
CA ASN A 133 -16.51 3.52 3.30
C ASN A 133 -16.04 4.71 4.17
N GLU A 134 -14.91 5.34 3.82
CA GLU A 134 -14.31 6.45 4.58
C GLU A 134 -14.05 7.69 3.73
N PHE A 135 -13.91 7.54 2.40
CA PHE A 135 -13.47 8.59 1.49
C PHE A 135 -14.37 8.68 0.26
N GLN A 136 -14.40 9.85 -0.38
CA GLN A 136 -15.15 10.05 -1.63
C GLN A 136 -14.57 9.24 -2.79
N ASP A 137 -13.24 9.12 -2.84
CA ASP A 137 -12.52 8.37 -3.86
C ASP A 137 -11.13 7.91 -3.36
N TYR A 138 -10.42 7.13 -4.18
CA TYR A 138 -9.06 6.68 -3.86
C TYR A 138 -8.05 7.85 -3.80
N GLY A 139 -8.31 8.94 -4.51
CA GLY A 139 -7.45 10.12 -4.49
C GLY A 139 -7.50 10.84 -3.14
N GLU A 140 -8.69 10.98 -2.55
CA GLU A 140 -8.84 11.53 -1.20
C GLU A 140 -8.12 10.65 -0.18
N ARG A 141 -8.32 9.32 -0.22
CA ARG A 141 -7.60 8.37 0.64
C ARG A 141 -6.09 8.52 0.51
N GLY A 142 -5.58 8.65 -0.72
CA GLY A 142 -4.16 8.85 -0.97
C GLY A 142 -3.64 10.19 -0.45
N ARG A 143 -4.41 11.28 -0.57
CA ARG A 143 -4.04 12.59 0.00
C ARG A 143 -3.99 12.56 1.53
N VAL A 144 -4.97 11.91 2.17
CA VAL A 144 -4.98 11.72 3.63
C VAL A 144 -3.75 10.92 4.08
N PHE A 145 -3.43 9.82 3.42
CA PHE A 145 -2.21 9.05 3.70
C PHE A 145 -0.94 9.91 3.59
N THR A 146 -0.82 10.70 2.53
CA THR A 146 0.32 11.60 2.34
C THR A 146 0.41 12.66 3.43
N ALA A 147 -0.73 13.20 3.88
CA ALA A 147 -0.77 14.15 4.99
C ALA A 147 -0.34 13.49 6.32
N LEU A 148 -0.80 12.26 6.60
CA LEU A 148 -0.38 11.48 7.77
C LEU A 148 1.11 11.18 7.75
N ALA A 149 1.67 10.82 6.58
CA ALA A 149 3.12 10.62 6.42
C ALA A 149 3.89 11.88 6.81
N ARG A 150 3.50 13.05 6.30
CA ARG A 150 4.15 14.33 6.61
C ARG A 150 4.02 14.75 8.07
N ALA A 151 2.93 14.40 8.73
CA ALA A 151 2.71 14.69 10.15
C ALA A 151 3.48 13.74 11.07
N SER A 152 4.02 12.64 10.54
CA SER A 152 4.85 11.65 11.27
C SER A 152 6.35 11.97 11.21
N ALA A 153 6.72 13.09 10.58
CA ALA A 153 8.10 13.55 10.37
C ALA A 153 8.73 14.17 11.62
#